data_174ee2dfb0571152270bda56610872e7
#
_entry.id   174ee2dfb0571152270bda56610872e7
#
_cell.length_a   1.000
_cell.length_b   1.000
_cell.length_c   1.000
_cell.angle_alpha   90.00
_cell.angle_beta   90.00
_cell.angle_gamma   90.00
#
_symmetry.space_group_name_H-M   'P 1'
#
loop_
_entity.id
_entity.type
_entity.pdbx_description
1 polymer ?
#
loop_
_entity_poly.entity_id
_entity_poly.type
_entity_poly.pdbx_seq_one_letter_code
_entity_poly.pdbx_strand_id
1 'polypeptide(L)'
;MLAFPNIKINLGLYITERRNDGFHNLLTCFYPVQWNDVLEIVPSDTFEFKQTGLTVPGNEADNLCVKAYKLLKQDFSLPNALIHLHKTIPMGAGLGGGSSDAAFVLKTLNEVFDLNIGIPELEKYAAQLGSDCAFFIQNKPTIASGRGEIFEDCTLDLKGTQIVIVYPNVHVSTADAFSGVKPRSFEGDFNTLLQDRSKWKTSLFNQFEETIFPKCPLLAEIKETLYNKGAFYASMSGSGSAVFGLFEKEMDVRVLEFQTFSGIL
;
A
#
# COMPACT_ATOMS: atom_id res chain seq x y z
N MET A 1 9.42 -15.48 15.43
CA MET A 1 8.97 -15.69 14.02
C MET A 1 9.40 -14.52 13.16
N LEU A 2 9.86 -14.79 11.94
CA LEU A 2 10.16 -13.76 10.93
C LEU A 2 9.01 -13.65 9.94
N ALA A 3 8.65 -12.43 9.55
CA ALA A 3 7.70 -12.11 8.50
C ALA A 3 8.25 -11.00 7.60
N PHE A 4 7.70 -10.86 6.41
CA PHE A 4 8.16 -9.93 5.39
C PHE A 4 7.00 -9.05 4.89
N PRO A 5 6.64 -8.00 5.64
CA PRO A 5 5.59 -7.06 5.24
C PRO A 5 5.90 -6.44 3.88
N ASN A 6 5.08 -6.70 2.88
CA ASN A 6 5.26 -6.21 1.53
C ASN A 6 4.44 -4.93 1.28
N ILE A 7 4.69 -4.25 0.18
CA ILE A 7 3.91 -3.10 -0.25
C ILE A 7 2.69 -3.47 -1.11
N LYS A 8 1.86 -2.47 -1.40
CA LYS A 8 0.84 -2.51 -2.47
C LYS A 8 1.05 -1.35 -3.44
N ILE A 9 0.53 -1.49 -4.63
CA ILE A 9 0.26 -0.41 -5.58
C ILE A 9 -1.24 -0.26 -5.80
N ASN A 10 -1.64 0.89 -6.38
CA ASN A 10 -3.00 1.12 -6.85
C ASN A 10 -3.03 1.02 -8.37
N LEU A 11 -3.75 0.06 -8.92
CA LEU A 11 -4.08 -0.01 -10.34
C LEU A 11 -5.40 0.71 -10.56
N GLY A 12 -5.32 1.93 -11.10
CA GLY A 12 -6.41 2.90 -11.07
C GLY A 12 -6.76 3.35 -9.64
N LEU A 13 -7.17 4.59 -9.51
CA LEU A 13 -7.74 5.12 -8.27
C LEU A 13 -8.71 6.24 -8.63
N TYR A 14 -9.97 6.05 -8.35
CA TYR A 14 -11.04 6.98 -8.65
C TYR A 14 -11.70 7.43 -7.36
N ILE A 15 -11.95 8.71 -7.21
CA ILE A 15 -12.70 9.27 -6.08
C ILE A 15 -14.13 9.46 -6.56
N THR A 16 -15.02 8.58 -6.11
CA THR A 16 -16.35 8.44 -6.69
C THR A 16 -17.39 9.36 -6.05
N GLU A 17 -17.21 9.69 -4.77
CA GLU A 17 -18.17 10.48 -4.01
C GLU A 17 -17.50 11.16 -2.81
N ARG A 18 -18.00 12.35 -2.44
CA ARG A 18 -17.72 12.95 -1.15
C ARG A 18 -18.84 12.61 -0.16
N ARG A 19 -18.48 11.96 0.94
CA ARG A 19 -19.40 11.47 1.96
C ARG A 19 -19.79 12.57 2.96
N ASN A 20 -20.92 12.38 3.62
CA ASN A 20 -21.41 13.31 4.67
C ASN A 20 -20.53 13.29 5.94
N ASP A 21 -19.74 12.22 6.15
CA ASP A 21 -18.78 12.11 7.27
C ASP A 21 -17.44 12.82 7.01
N GLY A 22 -17.32 13.52 5.87
CA GLY A 22 -16.12 14.26 5.47
C GLY A 22 -15.07 13.42 4.74
N PHE A 23 -15.24 12.10 4.67
CA PHE A 23 -14.40 11.21 3.87
C PHE A 23 -14.86 11.15 2.40
N HIS A 24 -14.17 10.33 1.61
CA HIS A 24 -14.50 10.09 0.21
C HIS A 24 -14.67 8.59 -0.05
N ASN A 25 -15.61 8.25 -0.90
CA ASN A 25 -15.65 6.93 -1.51
C ASN A 25 -14.63 6.88 -2.65
N LEU A 26 -13.91 5.77 -2.73
CA LEU A 26 -12.95 5.50 -3.79
C LEU A 26 -13.25 4.17 -4.48
N LEU A 27 -12.62 3.97 -5.63
CA LEU A 27 -12.60 2.70 -6.35
C LEU A 27 -11.18 2.49 -6.87
N THR A 28 -10.56 1.36 -6.53
CA THR A 28 -9.18 1.02 -6.92
C THR A 28 -9.00 -0.49 -6.94
N CYS A 29 -7.97 -0.97 -7.62
CA CYS A 29 -7.46 -2.32 -7.40
C CYS A 29 -6.14 -2.21 -6.61
N PHE A 30 -6.10 -2.81 -5.42
CA PHE A 30 -4.85 -3.03 -4.70
C PHE A 30 -4.15 -4.27 -5.25
N TYR A 31 -2.87 -4.12 -5.56
CA TYR A 31 -2.02 -5.21 -6.02
C TYR A 31 -0.78 -5.33 -5.14
N PRO A 32 -0.53 -6.48 -4.48
CA PRO A 32 0.64 -6.66 -3.62
C PRO A 32 1.92 -6.75 -4.44
N VAL A 33 3.01 -6.17 -3.92
CA VAL A 33 4.33 -6.19 -4.57
C VAL A 33 5.39 -6.56 -3.55
N GLN A 34 6.32 -7.45 -3.91
CA GLN A 34 7.31 -8.04 -3.00
C GLN A 34 8.54 -7.12 -2.79
N TRP A 35 8.29 -5.88 -2.43
CA TRP A 35 9.26 -4.99 -1.79
C TRP A 35 8.93 -4.97 -0.29
N ASN A 36 9.81 -5.53 0.53
CA ASN A 36 9.43 -5.92 1.89
C ASN A 36 10.25 -5.17 2.94
N ASP A 37 9.60 -4.88 4.07
CA ASP A 37 10.26 -4.68 5.35
C ASP A 37 10.55 -6.04 5.98
N VAL A 38 11.26 -6.07 7.10
CA VAL A 38 11.49 -7.30 7.88
C VAL A 38 10.92 -7.11 9.27
N LEU A 39 10.07 -8.04 9.68
CA LEU A 39 9.41 -8.05 10.98
C LEU A 39 9.83 -9.32 11.73
N GLU A 40 10.34 -9.16 12.94
CA GLU A 40 10.58 -10.27 13.86
C GLU A 40 9.73 -10.10 15.11
N ILE A 41 9.04 -11.15 15.51
CA ILE A 41 8.30 -11.20 16.79
C ILE A 41 8.74 -12.46 17.56
N VAL A 42 9.18 -12.23 18.79
CA VAL A 42 9.55 -13.31 19.72
C VAL A 42 8.91 -13.09 21.08
N PRO A 43 8.49 -14.16 21.79
CA PRO A 43 8.07 -14.05 23.19
C PRO A 43 9.16 -13.41 24.05
N SER A 44 8.76 -12.60 25.02
CA SER A 44 9.66 -11.86 25.92
C SER A 44 9.03 -11.69 27.30
N ASP A 45 9.84 -11.44 28.34
CA ASP A 45 9.34 -11.16 29.69
C ASP A 45 8.66 -9.77 29.78
N THR A 46 9.10 -8.83 28.95
CA THR A 46 8.56 -7.46 28.85
C THR A 46 8.16 -7.15 27.41
N PHE A 47 7.18 -6.25 27.25
CA PHE A 47 6.91 -5.72 25.91
C PHE A 47 8.03 -4.76 25.49
N GLU A 48 8.61 -5.01 24.33
CA GLU A 48 9.60 -4.15 23.70
C GLU A 48 9.27 -3.95 22.22
N PHE A 49 9.45 -2.71 21.74
CA PHE A 49 9.44 -2.42 20.30
C PHE A 49 10.80 -1.88 19.89
N LYS A 50 11.41 -2.48 18.88
CA LYS A 50 12.68 -2.02 18.30
C LYS A 50 12.49 -1.72 16.83
N GLN A 51 13.08 -0.62 16.40
CA GLN A 51 13.09 -0.24 15.00
C GLN A 51 14.50 0.03 14.52
N THR A 52 14.79 -0.46 13.31
CA THR A 52 16.06 -0.23 12.59
C THR A 52 15.77 0.09 11.12
N GLY A 53 16.81 0.43 10.35
CA GLY A 53 16.66 0.84 8.95
C GLY A 53 16.19 2.29 8.81
N LEU A 54 15.25 2.55 7.90
CA LEU A 54 14.70 3.88 7.68
C LEU A 54 13.95 4.39 8.91
N THR A 55 14.20 5.64 9.29
CA THR A 55 13.53 6.25 10.45
C THR A 55 12.04 6.43 10.19
N VAL A 56 11.20 5.95 11.11
CA VAL A 56 9.77 6.28 11.15
C VAL A 56 9.59 7.49 12.06
N PRO A 57 9.07 8.60 11.57
CA PRO A 57 8.84 9.78 12.39
C PRO A 57 7.71 9.56 13.38
N GLY A 58 7.74 10.28 14.51
CA GLY A 58 6.71 10.25 15.54
C GLY A 58 7.14 9.49 16.80
N ASN A 59 6.21 9.36 17.75
CA ASN A 59 6.46 8.63 18.98
C ASN A 59 6.25 7.12 18.76
N GLU A 60 7.00 6.29 19.47
CA GLU A 60 6.86 4.84 19.45
C GLU A 60 5.41 4.39 19.75
N ALA A 61 4.75 5.03 20.71
CA ALA A 61 3.37 4.70 21.08
C ALA A 61 2.36 4.92 19.93
N ASP A 62 2.70 5.76 18.95
CA ASP A 62 1.88 6.05 17.77
C ASP A 62 2.18 5.11 16.61
N ASN A 63 3.25 4.33 16.68
CA ASN A 63 3.58 3.34 15.67
C ASN A 63 2.48 2.29 15.53
N LEU A 64 2.06 2.01 14.30
CA LEU A 64 0.97 1.07 14.02
C LEU A 64 1.27 -0.35 14.47
N CYS A 65 2.54 -0.78 14.49
CA CYS A 65 2.94 -2.08 15.04
C CYS A 65 2.66 -2.18 16.54
N VAL A 66 2.97 -1.10 17.29
CA VAL A 66 2.69 -1.02 18.72
C VAL A 66 1.18 -0.97 18.99
N LYS A 67 0.45 -0.23 18.16
CA LYS A 67 -1.03 -0.18 18.24
C LYS A 67 -1.66 -1.54 17.94
N ALA A 68 -1.14 -2.28 16.95
CA ALA A 68 -1.60 -3.62 16.62
C ALA A 68 -1.43 -4.61 17.79
N TYR A 69 -0.25 -4.61 18.44
CA TYR A 69 -0.02 -5.41 19.64
C TYR A 69 -0.99 -5.04 20.77
N LYS A 70 -1.11 -3.74 21.07
CA LYS A 70 -2.00 -3.26 22.14
C LYS A 70 -3.45 -3.60 21.87
N LEU A 71 -3.89 -3.53 20.62
CA LEU A 71 -5.26 -3.84 20.21
C LEU A 71 -5.59 -5.31 20.48
N LEU A 72 -4.74 -6.25 20.08
CA LEU A 72 -4.96 -7.67 20.38
C LEU A 72 -4.86 -7.95 21.89
N LYS A 73 -3.98 -7.25 22.60
CA LYS A 73 -3.83 -7.43 24.07
C LYS A 73 -5.05 -7.01 24.87
N GLN A 74 -5.95 -6.20 24.32
CA GLN A 74 -7.22 -5.83 24.99
C GLN A 74 -8.20 -7.00 25.05
N ASP A 75 -8.24 -7.82 23.98
CA ASP A 75 -9.26 -8.87 23.83
C ASP A 75 -8.70 -10.28 24.12
N PHE A 76 -7.36 -10.43 24.10
CA PHE A 76 -6.69 -11.70 24.34
C PHE A 76 -5.70 -11.59 25.51
N SER A 77 -5.54 -12.66 26.25
CA SER A 77 -4.48 -12.80 27.28
C SER A 77 -3.10 -12.93 26.62
N LEU A 78 -2.74 -11.94 25.79
CA LEU A 78 -1.54 -11.95 24.98
C LEU A 78 -0.29 -11.79 25.86
N PRO A 79 0.67 -12.74 25.80
CA PRO A 79 1.96 -12.61 26.46
C PRO A 79 2.75 -11.40 25.94
N ASN A 80 3.78 -11.01 26.71
CA ASN A 80 4.68 -9.98 26.23
C ASN A 80 5.54 -10.50 25.08
N ALA A 81 5.91 -9.57 24.20
CA ALA A 81 6.71 -9.85 23.01
C ALA A 81 7.74 -8.75 22.76
N LEU A 82 8.88 -9.13 22.22
CA LEU A 82 9.76 -8.22 21.50
C LEU A 82 9.31 -8.19 20.03
N ILE A 83 8.97 -7.01 19.56
CA ILE A 83 8.67 -6.74 18.13
C ILE A 83 9.84 -5.94 17.57
N HIS A 84 10.55 -6.49 16.59
CA HIS A 84 11.61 -5.79 15.88
C HIS A 84 11.18 -5.56 14.42
N LEU A 85 11.11 -4.29 14.02
CA LEU A 85 10.82 -3.86 12.66
C LEU A 85 12.07 -3.25 12.02
N HIS A 86 12.54 -3.85 10.92
CA HIS A 86 13.57 -3.28 10.07
C HIS A 86 12.93 -2.66 8.83
N LYS A 87 12.90 -1.32 8.77
CA LYS A 87 12.29 -0.55 7.69
C LYS A 87 13.21 -0.40 6.49
N THR A 88 12.75 -0.84 5.33
CA THR A 88 13.40 -0.64 4.02
C THR A 88 12.49 0.14 3.06
N ILE A 89 11.18 0.08 3.27
CA ILE A 89 10.16 0.73 2.45
C ILE A 89 10.04 2.21 2.87
N PRO A 90 10.15 3.16 1.93
CA PRO A 90 9.96 4.58 2.22
C PRO A 90 8.58 4.90 2.82
N MET A 91 8.57 5.78 3.83
CA MET A 91 7.34 6.24 4.46
C MET A 91 6.63 7.31 3.64
N GLY A 92 5.30 7.33 3.68
CA GLY A 92 4.51 8.38 3.01
C GLY A 92 4.62 8.36 1.48
N ALA A 93 4.95 7.20 0.90
CA ALA A 93 5.15 7.02 -0.53
C ALA A 93 3.90 6.52 -1.30
N GLY A 94 2.74 6.37 -0.63
CA GLY A 94 1.54 5.80 -1.24
C GLY A 94 1.56 4.27 -1.40
N LEU A 95 2.56 3.60 -0.79
CA LEU A 95 2.83 2.15 -0.95
C LEU A 95 2.20 1.28 0.16
N GLY A 96 1.60 1.87 1.19
CA GLY A 96 0.95 1.14 2.28
C GLY A 96 1.88 0.44 3.26
N GLY A 97 3.20 0.73 3.26
CA GLY A 97 4.20 0.02 4.05
C GLY A 97 3.88 -0.05 5.56
N GLY A 98 3.52 1.08 6.19
CA GLY A 98 3.17 1.09 7.61
C GLY A 98 1.88 0.32 7.93
N SER A 99 0.91 0.31 7.02
CA SER A 99 -0.32 -0.49 7.14
C SER A 99 -0.01 -1.98 6.99
N SER A 100 0.91 -2.32 6.11
CA SER A 100 1.42 -3.68 5.95
C SER A 100 2.12 -4.16 7.22
N ASP A 101 3.04 -3.36 7.76
CA ASP A 101 3.74 -3.68 9.02
C ASP A 101 2.74 -4.05 10.12
N ALA A 102 1.72 -3.21 10.32
CA ALA A 102 0.68 -3.43 11.34
C ALA A 102 -0.14 -4.71 11.10
N ALA A 103 -0.56 -4.94 9.86
CA ALA A 103 -1.31 -6.15 9.49
C ALA A 103 -0.48 -7.43 9.70
N PHE A 104 0.81 -7.37 9.35
CA PHE A 104 1.72 -8.48 9.58
C PHE A 104 2.01 -8.69 11.08
N VAL A 105 2.03 -7.64 11.90
CA VAL A 105 2.09 -7.80 13.37
C VAL A 105 0.87 -8.57 13.87
N LEU A 106 -0.36 -8.22 13.43
CA LEU A 106 -1.58 -8.95 13.82
C LEU A 106 -1.48 -10.43 13.43
N LYS A 107 -1.11 -10.73 12.18
CA LYS A 107 -0.95 -12.11 11.68
C LYS A 107 0.11 -12.88 12.45
N THR A 108 1.28 -12.27 12.64
CA THR A 108 2.41 -12.93 13.30
C THR A 108 2.14 -13.18 14.79
N LEU A 109 1.49 -12.25 15.49
CA LEU A 109 1.07 -12.45 16.87
C LEU A 109 0.03 -13.57 16.98
N ASN A 110 -0.92 -13.64 16.05
CA ASN A 110 -1.90 -14.71 15.98
C ASN A 110 -1.24 -16.10 15.85
N GLU A 111 -0.20 -16.19 15.03
CA GLU A 111 0.55 -17.44 14.83
C GLU A 111 1.48 -17.77 16.01
N VAL A 112 2.27 -16.79 16.50
CA VAL A 112 3.27 -16.99 17.58
C VAL A 112 2.61 -17.42 18.88
N PHE A 113 1.40 -16.92 19.16
CA PHE A 113 0.69 -17.17 20.42
C PHE A 113 -0.55 -18.05 20.27
N ASP A 114 -0.74 -18.71 19.11
CA ASP A 114 -1.84 -19.64 18.83
C ASP A 114 -3.23 -19.05 19.18
N LEU A 115 -3.47 -17.77 18.84
CA LEU A 115 -4.71 -17.08 19.22
C LEU A 115 -5.93 -17.61 18.47
N ASN A 116 -5.72 -18.32 17.38
CA ASN A 116 -6.77 -18.91 16.52
C ASN A 116 -7.80 -17.90 16.01
N ILE A 117 -7.37 -16.67 15.72
CA ILE A 117 -8.19 -15.61 15.14
C ILE A 117 -8.36 -15.87 13.65
N GLY A 118 -9.60 -16.00 13.19
CA GLY A 118 -9.91 -16.21 11.77
C GLY A 118 -9.70 -14.95 10.92
N ILE A 119 -9.53 -15.13 9.60
CA ILE A 119 -9.31 -14.03 8.65
C ILE A 119 -10.33 -12.89 8.79
N PRO A 120 -11.67 -13.13 8.84
CA PRO A 120 -12.63 -12.04 8.94
C PRO A 120 -12.49 -11.20 10.21
N GLU A 121 -12.02 -11.81 11.31
CA GLU A 121 -11.81 -11.09 12.56
C GLU A 121 -10.48 -10.33 12.55
N LEU A 122 -9.40 -10.90 11.97
CA LEU A 122 -8.15 -10.18 11.74
C LEU A 122 -8.37 -8.94 10.86
N GLU A 123 -9.22 -9.01 9.83
CA GLU A 123 -9.58 -7.87 9.00
C GLU A 123 -10.29 -6.77 9.80
N LYS A 124 -11.17 -7.12 10.76
CA LYS A 124 -11.81 -6.14 11.65
C LYS A 124 -10.79 -5.45 12.57
N TYR A 125 -9.82 -6.19 13.13
CA TYR A 125 -8.73 -5.59 13.89
C TYR A 125 -7.88 -4.66 13.01
N ALA A 126 -7.51 -5.11 11.83
CA ALA A 126 -6.72 -4.33 10.89
C ALA A 126 -7.44 -3.03 10.46
N ALA A 127 -8.74 -3.08 10.20
CA ALA A 127 -9.54 -1.91 9.83
C ALA A 127 -9.58 -0.81 10.91
N GLN A 128 -9.41 -1.17 12.19
CA GLN A 128 -9.30 -0.21 13.30
C GLN A 128 -7.97 0.54 13.31
N LEU A 129 -6.91 -0.04 12.72
CA LEU A 129 -5.57 0.54 12.65
C LEU A 129 -5.41 1.50 11.47
N GLY A 130 -6.08 1.23 10.36
CA GLY A 130 -6.05 2.08 9.17
C GLY A 130 -6.76 1.46 7.97
N SER A 131 -7.18 2.30 7.03
CA SER A 131 -7.99 1.87 5.87
C SER A 131 -7.30 0.80 5.01
N ASP A 132 -5.98 0.92 4.81
CA ASP A 132 -5.23 -0.04 3.97
C ASP A 132 -4.80 -1.31 4.74
N CYS A 133 -4.90 -1.34 6.09
CA CYS A 133 -4.38 -2.46 6.88
C CYS A 133 -5.12 -3.77 6.59
N ALA A 134 -6.44 -3.72 6.43
CA ALA A 134 -7.26 -4.90 6.19
C ALA A 134 -6.89 -5.63 4.89
N PHE A 135 -6.47 -4.89 3.85
CA PHE A 135 -5.98 -5.48 2.60
C PHE A 135 -4.83 -6.47 2.82
N PHE A 136 -3.87 -6.14 3.70
CA PHE A 136 -2.68 -6.95 3.94
C PHE A 136 -2.94 -8.22 4.75
N ILE A 137 -4.14 -8.41 5.29
CA ILE A 137 -4.51 -9.66 5.97
C ILE A 137 -4.56 -10.80 4.95
N GLN A 138 -5.36 -10.68 3.87
CA GLN A 138 -5.37 -11.66 2.77
C GLN A 138 -4.22 -11.45 1.78
N ASN A 139 -3.80 -10.21 1.57
CA ASN A 139 -2.61 -9.84 0.78
C ASN A 139 -2.64 -10.41 -0.65
N LYS A 140 -3.77 -10.28 -1.33
CA LYS A 140 -4.00 -10.73 -2.72
C LYS A 140 -4.57 -9.59 -3.57
N PRO A 141 -4.48 -9.63 -4.91
CA PRO A 141 -5.13 -8.66 -5.77
C PRO A 141 -6.60 -8.50 -5.40
N THR A 142 -7.06 -7.27 -5.17
CA THR A 142 -8.40 -7.03 -4.61
C THR A 142 -8.94 -5.69 -5.11
N ILE A 143 -10.18 -5.66 -5.62
CA ILE A 143 -10.89 -4.42 -5.89
C ILE A 143 -11.38 -3.87 -4.54
N ALA A 144 -11.07 -2.61 -4.29
CA ALA A 144 -11.43 -1.92 -3.06
C ALA A 144 -12.33 -0.72 -3.35
N SER A 145 -13.40 -0.60 -2.57
CA SER A 145 -14.35 0.51 -2.62
C SER A 145 -14.62 1.08 -1.21
N GLY A 146 -15.61 1.98 -1.07
CA GLY A 146 -15.80 2.71 0.18
C GLY A 146 -14.62 3.65 0.43
N ARG A 147 -14.04 3.65 1.62
CA ARG A 147 -12.79 4.36 1.95
C ARG A 147 -11.53 3.54 1.62
N GLY A 148 -11.70 2.34 0.97
CA GLY A 148 -10.69 1.34 0.71
C GLY A 148 -10.82 0.08 1.57
N GLU A 149 -11.95 -0.07 2.29
CA GLU A 149 -12.21 -1.16 3.24
C GLU A 149 -13.25 -2.18 2.75
N ILE A 150 -13.96 -1.90 1.66
CA ILE A 150 -14.93 -2.84 1.08
C ILE A 150 -14.22 -3.57 -0.06
N PHE A 151 -14.06 -4.89 0.10
CA PHE A 151 -13.26 -5.70 -0.80
C PHE A 151 -14.11 -6.61 -1.68
N GLU A 152 -13.75 -6.67 -2.97
CA GLU A 152 -14.29 -7.60 -3.95
C GLU A 152 -13.13 -8.38 -4.57
N ASP A 153 -13.38 -9.66 -4.90
CA ASP A 153 -12.36 -10.51 -5.52
C ASP A 153 -11.91 -9.94 -6.88
N CYS A 154 -10.61 -9.95 -7.10
CA CYS A 154 -10.00 -9.55 -8.35
C CYS A 154 -9.24 -10.73 -8.95
N THR A 155 -9.56 -11.06 -10.21
CA THR A 155 -8.90 -12.15 -10.95
C THR A 155 -7.70 -11.68 -11.78
N LEU A 156 -7.25 -10.43 -11.57
CA LEU A 156 -6.12 -9.86 -12.30
C LEU A 156 -4.84 -10.61 -11.96
N ASP A 157 -4.17 -11.13 -12.99
CA ASP A 157 -2.86 -11.78 -12.87
C ASP A 157 -1.82 -10.99 -13.68
N LEU A 158 -0.81 -10.47 -12.95
CA LEU A 158 0.36 -9.78 -13.52
C LEU A 158 1.64 -10.62 -13.43
N LYS A 159 1.51 -11.93 -13.17
CA LYS A 159 2.65 -12.83 -13.05
C LYS A 159 3.60 -12.72 -14.25
N GLY A 160 4.87 -12.59 -13.94
CA GLY A 160 5.93 -12.43 -14.95
C GLY A 160 6.09 -11.00 -15.48
N THR A 161 5.26 -10.06 -15.03
CA THR A 161 5.42 -8.63 -15.37
C THR A 161 6.51 -8.02 -14.49
N GLN A 162 7.47 -7.32 -15.09
CA GLN A 162 8.39 -6.51 -14.28
C GLN A 162 7.67 -5.26 -13.80
N ILE A 163 7.82 -4.98 -12.51
CA ILE A 163 7.46 -3.69 -11.91
C ILE A 163 8.72 -2.90 -11.59
N VAL A 164 8.67 -1.61 -11.88
CA VAL A 164 9.68 -0.62 -11.46
C VAL A 164 8.97 0.45 -10.67
N ILE A 165 9.40 0.71 -9.43
CA ILE A 165 8.84 1.74 -8.55
C ILE A 165 9.92 2.77 -8.30
N VAL A 166 9.62 4.03 -8.59
CA VAL A 166 10.51 5.17 -8.40
C VAL A 166 10.01 6.01 -7.22
N TYR A 167 10.86 6.22 -6.23
CA TYR A 167 10.59 7.09 -5.10
C TYR A 167 11.50 8.32 -5.16
N PRO A 168 10.97 9.50 -5.49
CA PRO A 168 11.79 10.72 -5.68
C PRO A 168 12.15 11.42 -4.36
N ASN A 169 11.83 10.83 -3.21
CA ASN A 169 12.03 11.41 -1.88
C ASN A 169 11.34 12.78 -1.70
N VAL A 170 10.17 12.94 -2.32
CA VAL A 170 9.29 14.11 -2.15
C VAL A 170 8.13 13.70 -1.27
N HIS A 171 7.83 14.50 -0.26
CA HIS A 171 6.67 14.26 0.60
C HIS A 171 5.40 14.85 -0.02
N VAL A 172 4.38 14.02 -0.16
CA VAL A 172 3.02 14.43 -0.54
C VAL A 172 2.07 14.03 0.58
N SER A 173 1.37 15.01 1.16
CA SER A 173 0.38 14.69 2.18
C SER A 173 -0.90 14.14 1.55
N THR A 174 -1.52 13.15 2.19
CA THR A 174 -2.83 12.62 1.75
C THR A 174 -3.89 13.73 1.72
N ALA A 175 -3.85 14.67 2.67
CA ALA A 175 -4.75 15.82 2.71
C ALA A 175 -4.60 16.69 1.46
N ASP A 176 -3.36 16.94 0.99
CA ASP A 176 -3.10 17.69 -0.24
C ASP A 176 -3.62 16.97 -1.48
N ALA A 177 -3.53 15.64 -1.52
CA ALA A 177 -4.06 14.84 -2.61
C ALA A 177 -5.58 14.97 -2.70
N PHE A 178 -6.30 14.89 -1.58
CA PHE A 178 -7.75 15.04 -1.54
C PHE A 178 -8.24 16.49 -1.75
N SER A 179 -7.44 17.51 -1.41
CA SER A 179 -7.88 18.92 -1.39
C SER A 179 -8.35 19.47 -2.74
N GLY A 180 -7.82 18.95 -3.84
CA GLY A 180 -8.14 19.40 -5.20
C GLY A 180 -8.99 18.44 -6.01
N VAL A 181 -9.31 17.26 -5.46
CA VAL A 181 -10.07 16.23 -6.18
C VAL A 181 -11.54 16.65 -6.35
N LYS A 182 -12.04 16.48 -7.55
CA LYS A 182 -13.47 16.60 -7.86
C LYS A 182 -14.05 15.21 -8.00
N PRO A 183 -14.81 14.70 -7.00
CA PRO A 183 -15.41 13.37 -7.08
C PRO A 183 -16.29 13.25 -8.33
N ARG A 184 -16.20 12.09 -8.98
CA ARG A 184 -17.04 11.74 -10.14
C ARG A 184 -17.30 10.24 -10.17
N SER A 185 -18.53 9.84 -10.42
CA SER A 185 -18.89 8.44 -10.57
C SER A 185 -18.00 7.76 -11.60
N PHE A 186 -17.59 6.53 -11.32
CA PHE A 186 -16.91 5.70 -12.31
C PHE A 186 -17.97 5.17 -13.29
N GLU A 187 -17.75 5.39 -14.59
CA GLU A 187 -18.65 4.90 -15.64
C GLU A 187 -18.12 3.56 -16.20
N GLY A 188 -18.99 2.57 -16.24
CA GLY A 188 -18.67 1.25 -16.74
C GLY A 188 -18.32 0.23 -15.65
N ASP A 189 -17.76 -0.89 -16.06
CA ASP A 189 -17.33 -1.97 -15.18
C ASP A 189 -15.80 -1.93 -14.97
N PHE A 190 -15.40 -1.67 -13.73
CA PHE A 190 -13.99 -1.55 -13.35
C PHE A 190 -13.24 -2.88 -13.50
N ASN A 191 -13.90 -4.01 -13.21
CA ASN A 191 -13.29 -5.32 -13.39
C ASN A 191 -13.01 -5.61 -14.87
N THR A 192 -13.94 -5.29 -15.76
CA THR A 192 -13.72 -5.37 -17.22
C THR A 192 -12.55 -4.48 -17.67
N LEU A 193 -12.44 -3.27 -17.14
CA LEU A 193 -11.30 -2.38 -17.44
C LEU A 193 -9.96 -3.00 -16.99
N LEU A 194 -9.93 -3.61 -15.81
CA LEU A 194 -8.71 -4.28 -15.29
C LEU A 194 -8.28 -5.48 -16.17
N GLN A 195 -9.21 -6.17 -16.81
CA GLN A 195 -8.89 -7.31 -17.68
C GLN A 195 -8.39 -6.88 -19.09
N ASP A 196 -8.64 -5.64 -19.51
CA ASP A 196 -8.25 -5.14 -20.84
C ASP A 196 -7.02 -4.21 -20.78
N ARG A 197 -5.83 -4.81 -20.72
CA ARG A 197 -4.55 -4.07 -20.66
C ARG A 197 -4.37 -3.05 -21.79
N SER A 198 -5.01 -3.23 -22.93
CA SER A 198 -4.91 -2.31 -24.07
C SER A 198 -5.49 -0.93 -23.76
N LYS A 199 -6.42 -0.86 -22.80
CA LYS A 199 -7.07 0.37 -22.35
C LYS A 199 -6.39 1.03 -21.14
N TRP A 200 -5.44 0.38 -20.49
CA TRP A 200 -4.87 0.89 -19.24
C TRP A 200 -4.24 2.28 -19.41
N LYS A 201 -3.44 2.46 -20.44
CA LYS A 201 -2.76 3.74 -20.67
C LYS A 201 -3.72 4.93 -20.83
N THR A 202 -4.94 4.71 -21.34
CA THR A 202 -5.91 5.77 -21.65
C THR A 202 -7.05 5.88 -20.64
N SER A 203 -7.39 4.79 -19.96
CA SER A 203 -8.61 4.70 -19.16
C SER A 203 -8.38 4.31 -17.71
N LEU A 204 -7.25 3.68 -17.37
CA LEU A 204 -6.90 3.33 -16.01
C LEU A 204 -5.94 4.39 -15.44
N PHE A 205 -6.39 5.25 -14.56
CA PHE A 205 -5.58 6.35 -14.02
C PHE A 205 -5.80 6.56 -12.53
N ASN A 206 -4.86 7.22 -11.90
CA ASN A 206 -4.98 7.65 -10.52
C ASN A 206 -5.46 9.10 -10.48
N GLN A 207 -6.67 9.34 -9.98
CA GLN A 207 -7.28 10.67 -9.98
C GLN A 207 -6.51 11.69 -9.12
N PHE A 208 -5.72 11.26 -8.15
CA PHE A 208 -4.87 12.18 -7.40
C PHE A 208 -3.79 12.83 -8.27
N GLU A 209 -3.42 12.24 -9.40
CA GLU A 209 -2.46 12.83 -10.34
C GLU A 209 -2.95 14.20 -10.85
N GLU A 210 -4.27 14.38 -11.02
CA GLU A 210 -4.87 15.65 -11.45
C GLU A 210 -4.56 16.80 -10.45
N THR A 211 -4.44 16.46 -9.16
CA THR A 211 -4.17 17.44 -8.11
C THR A 211 -2.67 17.58 -7.82
N ILE A 212 -1.94 16.47 -7.86
CA ILE A 212 -0.56 16.40 -7.38
C ILE A 212 0.44 16.77 -8.48
N PHE A 213 0.26 16.34 -9.72
CA PHE A 213 1.21 16.65 -10.78
C PHE A 213 1.39 18.16 -11.05
N PRO A 214 0.34 19.00 -11.02
CA PRO A 214 0.52 20.45 -11.10
C PRO A 214 1.32 21.06 -9.95
N LYS A 215 1.25 20.46 -8.75
CA LYS A 215 2.00 20.90 -7.55
C LYS A 215 3.41 20.33 -7.50
N CYS A 216 3.64 19.17 -8.11
CA CYS A 216 4.91 18.47 -8.16
C CYS A 216 5.15 17.89 -9.56
N PRO A 217 5.57 18.72 -10.56
CA PRO A 217 5.77 18.31 -11.96
C PRO A 217 6.75 17.15 -12.12
N LEU A 218 7.72 17.01 -11.21
CA LEU A 218 8.68 15.91 -11.19
C LEU A 218 8.00 14.53 -11.25
N LEU A 219 6.85 14.35 -10.61
CA LEU A 219 6.14 13.07 -10.61
C LEU A 219 5.55 12.76 -11.99
N ALA A 220 5.07 13.77 -12.71
CA ALA A 220 4.63 13.62 -14.09
C ALA A 220 5.81 13.27 -15.02
N GLU A 221 6.96 13.92 -14.84
CA GLU A 221 8.19 13.65 -15.60
C GLU A 221 8.68 12.20 -15.38
N ILE A 222 8.63 11.71 -14.14
CA ILE A 222 8.96 10.30 -13.83
C ILE A 222 7.99 9.36 -14.54
N LYS A 223 6.68 9.63 -14.50
CA LYS A 223 5.67 8.82 -15.20
C LYS A 223 5.93 8.76 -16.70
N GLU A 224 6.19 9.91 -17.33
CA GLU A 224 6.54 9.97 -18.76
C GLU A 224 7.86 9.24 -19.05
N THR A 225 8.86 9.36 -18.18
CA THR A 225 10.12 8.62 -18.32
C THR A 225 9.90 7.12 -18.33
N LEU A 226 9.04 6.59 -17.43
CA LEU A 226 8.71 5.17 -17.42
C LEU A 226 8.02 4.73 -18.71
N TYR A 227 7.07 5.53 -19.25
CA TYR A 227 6.46 5.25 -20.56
C TYR A 227 7.50 5.27 -21.70
N ASN A 228 8.40 6.27 -21.73
CA ASN A 228 9.45 6.40 -22.74
C ASN A 228 10.48 5.25 -22.67
N LYS A 229 10.59 4.60 -21.49
CA LYS A 229 11.41 3.39 -21.29
C LYS A 229 10.67 2.09 -21.63
N GLY A 230 9.42 2.17 -22.10
CA GLY A 230 8.65 1.03 -22.59
C GLY A 230 7.66 0.44 -21.60
N ALA A 231 7.31 1.15 -20.53
CA ALA A 231 6.21 0.72 -19.67
C ALA A 231 4.90 0.67 -20.48
N PHE A 232 4.18 -0.44 -20.40
CA PHE A 232 2.84 -0.50 -20.99
C PHE A 232 1.81 0.22 -20.11
N TYR A 233 2.12 0.36 -18.83
CA TYR A 233 1.34 1.15 -17.88
C TYR A 233 2.26 1.82 -16.86
N ALA A 234 1.98 3.08 -16.52
CA ALA A 234 2.64 3.81 -15.45
C ALA A 234 1.65 4.70 -14.70
N SER A 235 1.79 4.79 -13.39
CA SER A 235 0.90 5.56 -12.53
C SER A 235 1.56 5.91 -11.20
N MET A 236 1.06 6.96 -10.54
CA MET A 236 1.35 7.22 -9.14
C MET A 236 0.62 6.22 -8.25
N SER A 237 1.23 5.73 -7.19
CA SER A 237 0.60 4.83 -6.22
C SER A 237 -0.04 5.62 -5.08
N GLY A 238 -1.32 5.33 -4.78
CA GLY A 238 -2.05 6.01 -3.72
C GLY A 238 -2.02 7.53 -3.88
N SER A 239 -1.80 8.26 -2.80
CA SER A 239 -1.64 9.72 -2.80
C SER A 239 -0.22 10.17 -3.22
N GLY A 240 0.65 9.26 -3.59
CA GLY A 240 2.06 9.53 -3.95
C GLY A 240 2.98 9.48 -2.73
N SER A 241 4.25 9.78 -2.92
CA SER A 241 4.90 10.27 -4.15
C SER A 241 5.48 9.16 -5.05
N ALA A 242 5.39 7.88 -4.67
CA ALA A 242 5.91 6.82 -5.53
C ALA A 242 5.16 6.74 -6.86
N VAL A 243 5.91 6.63 -7.95
CA VAL A 243 5.40 6.38 -9.30
C VAL A 243 5.93 5.02 -9.77
N PHE A 244 5.07 4.20 -10.34
CA PHE A 244 5.48 2.89 -10.82
C PHE A 244 5.20 2.71 -12.32
N GLY A 245 5.97 1.82 -12.93
CA GLY A 245 5.77 1.35 -14.30
C GLY A 245 5.74 -0.17 -14.38
N LEU A 246 4.92 -0.70 -15.26
CA LEU A 246 4.80 -2.13 -15.56
C LEU A 246 5.36 -2.40 -16.96
N PHE A 247 6.20 -3.43 -17.06
CA PHE A 247 6.95 -3.75 -18.29
C PHE A 247 6.77 -5.22 -18.66
N GLU A 248 6.56 -5.48 -19.95
CA GLU A 248 6.58 -6.86 -20.48
C GLU A 248 8.00 -7.38 -20.72
N LYS A 249 8.95 -6.48 -20.89
CA LYS A 249 10.37 -6.80 -21.09
C LYS A 249 11.19 -6.13 -20.00
N GLU A 250 12.29 -6.77 -19.63
CA GLU A 250 13.18 -6.24 -18.58
C GLU A 250 13.70 -4.85 -18.94
N MET A 251 13.49 -3.91 -18.01
CA MET A 251 13.98 -2.53 -18.07
C MET A 251 15.18 -2.37 -17.14
N ASP A 252 16.26 -1.79 -17.65
CA ASP A 252 17.45 -1.47 -16.82
C ASP A 252 17.19 -0.24 -15.96
N VAL A 253 16.99 -0.47 -14.65
CA VAL A 253 16.69 0.58 -13.67
C VAL A 253 17.87 1.51 -13.36
N ARG A 254 19.10 1.13 -13.68
CA ARG A 254 20.31 1.93 -13.42
C ARG A 254 20.33 3.27 -14.16
N VAL A 255 19.47 3.43 -15.14
CA VAL A 255 19.30 4.69 -15.88
C VAL A 255 18.40 5.71 -15.17
N LEU A 256 17.85 5.36 -14.01
CA LEU A 256 17.02 6.24 -13.21
C LEU A 256 17.83 6.84 -12.06
N GLU A 257 17.73 8.15 -11.89
CA GLU A 257 18.53 8.93 -10.90
C GLU A 257 17.92 8.94 -9.49
N PHE A 258 16.87 8.15 -9.24
CA PHE A 258 16.12 8.12 -8.00
C PHE A 258 16.26 6.79 -7.27
N GLN A 259 15.89 6.78 -5.99
CA GLN A 259 15.69 5.52 -5.28
C GLN A 259 14.65 4.68 -6.03
N THR A 260 15.04 3.49 -6.42
CA THR A 260 14.23 2.64 -7.30
C THR A 260 14.20 1.23 -6.76
N PHE A 261 13.01 0.63 -6.79
CA PHE A 261 12.81 -0.81 -6.61
C PHE A 261 12.45 -1.43 -7.96
N SER A 262 12.98 -2.61 -8.25
CA SER A 262 12.57 -3.42 -9.39
C SER A 262 12.36 -4.87 -8.94
N GLY A 263 11.28 -5.48 -9.42
CA GLY A 263 10.93 -6.87 -9.13
C GLY A 263 10.03 -7.45 -10.22
N ILE A 264 9.79 -8.76 -10.12
CA ILE A 264 8.82 -9.48 -10.96
C ILE A 264 7.59 -9.78 -10.13
N LEU A 265 6.41 -9.46 -10.67
CA LEU A 265 5.11 -9.73 -10.07
C LEU A 265 4.69 -11.18 -10.25
#